data_8683bc9002e35bd8e7e76c3836378a64
#
_entry.id   8683bc9002e35bd8e7e76c3836378a64
#
_cell.length_a   1.000
_cell.length_b   1.000
_cell.length_c   1.000
_cell.angle_alpha   90.00
_cell.angle_beta   90.00
_cell.angle_gamma   90.00
#
_symmetry.space_group_name_H-M   'P 1'
#
loop_
_entity.id
_entity.type
_entity.pdbx_description
1 polymer ?
#
loop_
_entity_poly.entity_id
_entity_poly.type
_entity_poly.pdbx_seq_one_letter_code
_entity_poly.pdbx_strand_id
1 'polypeptide(L)'
;MITPPGYVKMYSSAETRFLQGALDTFFKREFPKFFGPILREKLVNELIRILHKLLPLKDRVKPGQMVWNAVDISTRPDSKHCKFVPVILTIISEDDIKKLKKGVAMAEIRDQAIARIINETYEQGALLSMRDIGLFSWRANSAICRYRKNYEKKYNATLPTTGSIQDMGTCISHKKIITEKVIINKKDPLKVSQETNHSIHAVDRYLKDFYRVQYCFNDNKNVEFTSRATGLSKNLINQYFNILKNQNNT
;
A
#
# COMPACT_ATOMS: atom_id res chain seq x y z
N MET A 1 -11.35 -18.87 -22.73
CA MET A 1 -10.19 -17.97 -22.57
C MET A 1 -9.24 -18.59 -21.56
N ILE A 2 -7.97 -18.79 -21.90
CA ILE A 2 -6.96 -19.29 -20.95
C ILE A 2 -6.46 -18.07 -20.16
N THR A 3 -6.71 -18.04 -18.87
CA THR A 3 -6.24 -16.94 -18.00
C THR A 3 -4.72 -17.02 -17.85
N PRO A 4 -3.97 -15.95 -18.13
CA PRO A 4 -2.52 -15.96 -17.92
C PRO A 4 -2.18 -16.30 -16.48
N PRO A 5 -1.22 -17.22 -16.21
CA PRO A 5 -0.95 -17.72 -14.85
C PRO A 5 -0.65 -16.65 -13.79
N GLY A 6 -0.09 -15.51 -14.21
CA GLY A 6 0.22 -14.40 -13.30
C GLY A 6 -1.00 -13.62 -12.77
N TYR A 7 -2.10 -13.57 -13.53
CA TYR A 7 -3.29 -12.78 -13.19
C TYR A 7 -4.06 -13.37 -12.01
N VAL A 8 -4.21 -14.69 -11.97
CA VAL A 8 -4.87 -15.37 -10.84
C VAL A 8 -4.13 -15.06 -9.54
N LYS A 9 -2.82 -15.23 -9.51
CA LYS A 9 -1.99 -14.93 -8.34
C LYS A 9 -2.03 -13.43 -7.95
N MET A 10 -2.12 -12.55 -8.95
CA MET A 10 -2.15 -11.10 -8.72
C MET A 10 -3.46 -10.64 -8.08
N TYR A 11 -4.60 -11.16 -8.51
CA TYR A 11 -5.92 -10.65 -8.15
C TYR A 11 -6.71 -11.54 -7.18
N SER A 12 -6.28 -12.79 -6.90
CA SER A 12 -6.98 -13.68 -5.97
C SER A 12 -7.18 -13.07 -4.58
N SER A 13 -6.24 -12.27 -4.09
CA SER A 13 -6.37 -11.56 -2.82
C SER A 13 -7.41 -10.43 -2.84
N ALA A 14 -7.83 -9.97 -4.02
CA ALA A 14 -8.83 -8.93 -4.15
C ALA A 14 -10.26 -9.47 -3.94
N GLU A 15 -10.49 -10.75 -4.21
CA GLU A 15 -11.80 -11.40 -3.98
C GLU A 15 -12.23 -11.33 -2.51
N THR A 16 -11.27 -11.45 -1.57
CA THR A 16 -11.55 -11.38 -0.13
C THR A 16 -11.90 -9.98 0.38
N ARG A 17 -11.81 -8.95 -0.47
CA ARG A 17 -12.26 -7.59 -0.14
C ARG A 17 -13.76 -7.40 -0.28
N PHE A 18 -14.42 -8.31 -0.96
CA PHE A 18 -15.86 -8.37 -1.06
C PHE A 18 -16.41 -9.36 -0.04
N LEU A 19 -17.57 -9.03 0.56
CA LEU A 19 -18.19 -9.85 1.60
C LEU A 19 -18.37 -11.30 1.16
N GLN A 20 -18.77 -11.52 -0.09
CA GLN A 20 -18.91 -12.85 -0.66
C GLN A 20 -17.60 -13.65 -0.66
N GLY A 21 -16.52 -13.06 -1.18
CA GLY A 21 -15.20 -13.69 -1.22
C GLY A 21 -14.60 -13.92 0.16
N ALA A 22 -14.84 -12.99 1.10
CA ALA A 22 -14.40 -13.12 2.48
C ALA A 22 -15.10 -14.28 3.18
N LEU A 23 -16.43 -14.41 3.04
CA LEU A 23 -17.21 -15.50 3.60
C LEU A 23 -16.86 -16.86 2.96
N ASP A 24 -16.70 -16.91 1.63
CA ASP A 24 -16.27 -18.15 0.95
C ASP A 24 -14.87 -18.59 1.44
N THR A 25 -13.94 -17.65 1.59
CA THR A 25 -12.61 -17.94 2.12
C THR A 25 -12.65 -18.40 3.57
N PHE A 26 -13.49 -17.77 4.40
CA PHE A 26 -13.73 -18.20 5.78
C PHE A 26 -14.20 -19.65 5.84
N PHE A 27 -15.26 -20.01 5.10
CA PHE A 27 -15.77 -21.37 5.08
C PHE A 27 -14.77 -22.40 4.53
N LYS A 28 -13.97 -22.04 3.54
CA LYS A 28 -12.87 -22.90 3.02
C LYS A 28 -11.82 -23.19 4.08
N ARG A 29 -11.48 -22.20 4.89
CA ARG A 29 -10.42 -22.29 5.89
C ARG A 29 -10.90 -23.02 7.15
N GLU A 30 -12.03 -22.59 7.70
CA GLU A 30 -12.50 -23.08 9.01
C GLU A 30 -13.27 -24.41 8.87
N PHE A 31 -13.89 -24.67 7.71
CA PHE A 31 -14.73 -25.84 7.47
C PHE A 31 -14.38 -26.58 6.17
N PRO A 32 -13.12 -26.98 5.95
CA PRO A 32 -12.64 -27.47 4.66
C PRO A 32 -13.32 -28.76 4.18
N LYS A 33 -13.89 -29.58 5.12
CA LYS A 33 -14.49 -30.87 4.82
C LYS A 33 -16.04 -30.88 4.92
N PHE A 34 -16.65 -29.79 5.44
CA PHE A 34 -18.08 -29.80 5.76
C PHE A 34 -18.95 -29.27 4.61
N PHE A 35 -18.42 -28.35 3.80
CA PHE A 35 -19.21 -27.70 2.76
C PHE A 35 -18.57 -27.90 1.38
N GLY A 36 -19.22 -28.65 0.51
CA GLY A 36 -18.88 -28.69 -0.91
C GLY A 36 -19.07 -27.31 -1.56
N PRO A 37 -18.46 -27.07 -2.74
CA PRO A 37 -18.47 -25.74 -3.39
C PRO A 37 -19.90 -25.19 -3.58
N ILE A 38 -20.85 -25.99 -4.03
CA ILE A 38 -22.23 -25.58 -4.32
C ILE A 38 -22.98 -25.19 -3.03
N LEU A 39 -22.84 -25.99 -1.97
CA LEU A 39 -23.53 -25.73 -0.69
C LEU A 39 -22.93 -24.47 -0.03
N ARG A 40 -21.62 -24.29 -0.10
CA ARG A 40 -20.92 -23.11 0.43
C ARG A 40 -21.38 -21.84 -0.29
N GLU A 41 -21.43 -21.84 -1.61
CA GLU A 41 -21.93 -20.72 -2.40
C GLU A 41 -23.36 -20.33 -2.02
N LYS A 42 -24.24 -21.33 -1.89
CA LYS A 42 -25.63 -21.10 -1.50
C LYS A 42 -25.74 -20.51 -0.09
N LEU A 43 -24.96 -21.03 0.87
CA LEU A 43 -24.92 -20.52 2.24
C LEU A 43 -24.41 -19.07 2.30
N VAL A 44 -23.34 -18.78 1.58
CA VAL A 44 -22.76 -17.42 1.49
C VAL A 44 -23.78 -16.44 0.90
N ASN A 45 -24.46 -16.80 -0.17
CA ASN A 45 -25.47 -15.95 -0.80
C ASN A 45 -26.65 -15.65 0.14
N GLU A 46 -27.12 -16.64 0.91
CA GLU A 46 -28.19 -16.44 1.90
C GLU A 46 -27.75 -15.54 3.07
N LEU A 47 -26.52 -15.72 3.56
CA LEU A 47 -25.96 -14.85 4.61
C LEU A 47 -25.88 -13.40 4.14
N ILE A 48 -25.40 -13.16 2.92
CA ILE A 48 -25.32 -11.82 2.33
C ILE A 48 -26.72 -11.20 2.20
N ARG A 49 -27.71 -11.97 1.75
CA ARG A 49 -29.09 -11.52 1.64
C ARG A 49 -29.66 -11.06 2.98
N ILE A 50 -29.39 -11.81 4.04
CA ILE A 50 -29.83 -11.46 5.41
C ILE A 50 -29.12 -10.17 5.88
N LEU A 51 -27.82 -10.09 5.69
CA LEU A 51 -27.02 -8.91 6.09
C LEU A 51 -27.47 -7.63 5.36
N HIS A 52 -27.73 -7.69 4.06
CA HIS A 52 -28.23 -6.53 3.31
C HIS A 52 -29.62 -6.09 3.78
N LYS A 53 -30.45 -7.02 4.25
CA LYS A 53 -31.78 -6.70 4.80
C LYS A 53 -31.69 -6.02 6.16
N LEU A 54 -30.74 -6.44 7.01
CA LEU A 54 -30.63 -5.97 8.39
C LEU A 54 -29.74 -4.74 8.56
N LEU A 55 -28.75 -4.53 7.65
CA LEU A 55 -27.75 -3.49 7.75
C LEU A 55 -27.68 -2.64 6.46
N PRO A 56 -28.70 -1.82 6.16
CA PRO A 56 -28.66 -0.94 5.00
C PRO A 56 -27.56 0.12 5.18
N LEU A 57 -26.58 0.14 4.24
CA LEU A 57 -25.43 1.05 4.26
C LEU A 57 -25.76 2.46 3.72
N LYS A 58 -27.00 2.71 3.29
CA LYS A 58 -27.39 3.94 2.56
C LYS A 58 -27.12 5.24 3.32
N ASP A 59 -27.16 5.23 4.64
CA ASP A 59 -27.08 6.44 5.46
C ASP A 59 -25.64 6.91 5.75
N ARG A 60 -24.63 6.13 5.35
CA ARG A 60 -23.22 6.42 5.67
C ARG A 60 -22.40 6.92 4.50
N VAL A 61 -22.82 6.66 3.26
CA VAL A 61 -22.07 6.98 2.05
C VAL A 61 -22.72 8.14 1.32
N LYS A 62 -21.96 9.22 1.11
CA LYS A 62 -22.41 10.41 0.37
C LYS A 62 -22.20 10.24 -1.15
N PRO A 63 -22.89 11.02 -2.01
CA PRO A 63 -22.58 11.05 -3.44
C PRO A 63 -21.10 11.32 -3.71
N GLY A 64 -20.49 10.56 -4.61
CA GLY A 64 -19.07 10.63 -4.91
C GLY A 64 -18.17 9.79 -4.00
N GLN A 65 -18.75 9.12 -3.00
CA GLN A 65 -18.03 8.21 -2.10
C GLN A 65 -18.35 6.75 -2.41
N MET A 66 -17.45 5.86 -1.99
CA MET A 66 -17.64 4.42 -2.02
C MET A 66 -17.11 3.76 -0.74
N VAL A 67 -17.65 2.60 -0.39
CA VAL A 67 -17.10 1.74 0.65
C VAL A 67 -16.13 0.76 0.02
N TRP A 68 -14.96 0.60 0.65
CA TRP A 68 -13.97 -0.39 0.26
C TRP A 68 -13.43 -1.12 1.48
N ASN A 69 -13.18 -2.43 1.37
CA ASN A 69 -12.50 -3.19 2.41
C ASN A 69 -10.99 -3.06 2.23
N ALA A 70 -10.37 -2.21 3.02
CA ALA A 70 -8.92 -1.98 3.01
C ALA A 70 -8.22 -2.85 4.05
N VAL A 71 -6.91 -3.04 3.91
CA VAL A 71 -6.10 -3.80 4.87
C VAL A 71 -5.99 -3.02 6.17
N ASP A 72 -6.33 -3.63 7.28
CA ASP A 72 -6.11 -3.06 8.61
C ASP A 72 -4.62 -2.75 8.83
N ILE A 73 -4.31 -1.56 9.32
CA ILE A 73 -2.93 -1.08 9.50
C ILE A 73 -2.10 -1.98 10.43
N SER A 74 -2.75 -2.67 11.37
CA SER A 74 -2.09 -3.59 12.31
C SER A 74 -1.69 -4.92 11.69
N THR A 75 -2.17 -5.24 10.47
CA THR A 75 -1.93 -6.53 9.82
C THR A 75 -1.20 -6.36 8.49
N ARG A 76 -0.34 -7.33 8.17
CA ARG A 76 0.35 -7.34 6.87
C ARG A 76 -0.53 -8.02 5.81
N PRO A 77 -0.54 -7.52 4.56
CA PRO A 77 -1.34 -8.10 3.47
C PRO A 77 -0.97 -9.54 3.09
N ASP A 78 0.27 -9.95 3.37
CA ASP A 78 0.79 -11.29 3.13
C ASP A 78 0.57 -12.26 4.30
N SER A 79 0.02 -11.77 5.42
CA SER A 79 -0.31 -12.60 6.57
C SER A 79 -1.46 -13.56 6.28
N LYS A 80 -1.38 -14.78 6.80
CA LYS A 80 -2.50 -15.74 6.79
C LYS A 80 -3.74 -15.21 7.52
N HIS A 81 -3.55 -14.28 8.44
CA HIS A 81 -4.60 -13.65 9.26
C HIS A 81 -4.75 -12.15 8.92
N CYS A 82 -4.58 -11.80 7.64
CA CYS A 82 -4.79 -10.44 7.20
C CYS A 82 -6.24 -10.02 7.50
N LYS A 83 -6.38 -8.89 8.21
CA LYS A 83 -7.68 -8.30 8.54
C LYS A 83 -8.01 -7.20 7.54
N PHE A 84 -9.29 -7.11 7.22
CA PHE A 84 -9.83 -6.03 6.41
C PHE A 84 -10.85 -5.23 7.21
N VAL A 85 -10.84 -3.92 7.02
CA VAL A 85 -11.80 -3.00 7.63
C VAL A 85 -12.50 -2.19 6.53
N PRO A 86 -13.81 -1.97 6.65
CA PRO A 86 -14.53 -1.12 5.70
C PRO A 86 -14.14 0.33 5.93
N VAL A 87 -13.76 1.02 4.84
CA VAL A 87 -13.43 2.44 4.82
C VAL A 87 -14.29 3.16 3.80
N ILE A 88 -14.57 4.43 4.03
CA ILE A 88 -15.28 5.29 3.08
C ILE A 88 -14.23 6.10 2.32
N LEU A 89 -14.26 6.00 1.00
CA LEU A 89 -13.35 6.67 0.08
C LEU A 89 -14.08 7.72 -0.72
N THR A 90 -13.59 8.94 -0.76
CA THR A 90 -14.12 10.02 -1.60
C THR A 90 -13.45 9.98 -2.97
N ILE A 91 -14.09 9.30 -3.92
CA ILE A 91 -13.59 9.15 -5.31
C ILE A 91 -13.69 10.46 -6.07
N ILE A 92 -14.84 11.13 -5.94
CA ILE A 92 -15.10 12.44 -6.57
C ILE A 92 -15.65 13.38 -5.50
N SER A 93 -15.04 14.55 -5.36
CA SER A 93 -15.51 15.61 -4.46
C SER A 93 -16.09 16.78 -5.25
N GLU A 94 -16.92 17.60 -4.62
CA GLU A 94 -17.40 18.86 -5.22
C GLU A 94 -16.23 19.79 -5.56
N ASP A 95 -15.16 19.77 -4.78
CA ASP A 95 -13.96 20.58 -5.04
C ASP A 95 -13.25 20.17 -6.34
N ASP A 96 -13.23 18.87 -6.66
CA ASP A 96 -12.71 18.39 -7.94
C ASP A 96 -13.48 19.00 -9.12
N ILE A 97 -14.81 19.05 -9.01
CA ILE A 97 -15.67 19.66 -10.05
C ILE A 97 -15.42 21.17 -10.15
N LYS A 98 -15.25 21.85 -9.00
CA LYS A 98 -14.92 23.29 -8.98
C LYS A 98 -13.58 23.58 -9.65
N LYS A 99 -12.57 22.75 -9.40
CA LYS A 99 -11.25 22.86 -10.03
C LYS A 99 -11.31 22.60 -11.53
N LEU A 100 -12.05 21.58 -11.98
CA LEU A 100 -12.27 21.32 -13.42
C LEU A 100 -12.91 22.52 -14.11
N LYS A 101 -13.93 23.13 -13.51
CA LYS A 101 -14.57 24.33 -14.04
C LYS A 101 -13.62 25.54 -14.14
N LYS A 102 -12.57 25.59 -13.32
CA LYS A 102 -11.50 26.59 -13.38
C LYS A 102 -10.39 26.23 -14.38
N GLY A 103 -10.53 25.14 -15.13
CA GLY A 103 -9.54 24.71 -16.13
C GLY A 103 -8.33 23.96 -15.57
N VAL A 104 -8.39 23.49 -14.31
CA VAL A 104 -7.32 22.63 -13.77
C VAL A 104 -7.30 21.31 -14.53
N ALA A 105 -6.12 20.87 -14.93
CA ALA A 105 -5.96 19.67 -15.74
C ALA A 105 -6.47 18.41 -15.00
N MET A 106 -7.24 17.56 -15.70
CA MET A 106 -7.77 16.30 -15.18
C MET A 106 -6.66 15.41 -14.57
N ALA A 107 -5.43 15.46 -15.13
CA ALA A 107 -4.30 14.72 -14.63
C ALA A 107 -3.90 15.16 -13.20
N GLU A 108 -3.93 16.43 -12.91
CA GLU A 108 -3.62 16.97 -11.60
C GLU A 108 -4.71 16.61 -10.58
N ILE A 109 -5.98 16.74 -10.95
CA ILE A 109 -7.11 16.36 -10.10
C ILE A 109 -7.06 14.87 -9.77
N ARG A 110 -6.78 14.03 -10.76
CA ARG A 110 -6.59 12.59 -10.55
C ARG A 110 -5.48 12.30 -9.54
N ASP A 111 -4.31 12.94 -9.65
CA ASP A 111 -3.19 12.72 -8.75
C ASP A 111 -3.55 13.18 -7.33
N GLN A 112 -4.29 14.29 -7.18
CA GLN A 112 -4.84 14.76 -5.90
C GLN A 112 -5.90 13.81 -5.33
N ALA A 113 -6.81 13.29 -6.16
CA ALA A 113 -7.83 12.33 -5.74
C ALA A 113 -7.20 11.02 -5.23
N ILE A 114 -6.17 10.51 -5.91
CA ILE A 114 -5.42 9.33 -5.44
C ILE A 114 -4.78 9.59 -4.08
N ALA A 115 -4.16 10.75 -3.88
CA ALA A 115 -3.58 11.10 -2.59
C ALA A 115 -4.65 11.21 -1.50
N ARG A 116 -5.79 11.82 -1.79
CA ARG A 116 -6.93 11.96 -0.88
C ARG A 116 -7.41 10.59 -0.40
N ILE A 117 -7.73 9.66 -1.30
CA ILE A 117 -8.24 8.33 -0.91
C ILE A 117 -7.22 7.51 -0.12
N ILE A 118 -5.92 7.66 -0.39
CA ILE A 118 -4.86 7.02 0.40
C ILE A 118 -4.86 7.58 1.83
N ASN A 119 -4.92 8.90 1.99
CA ASN A 119 -4.92 9.55 3.30
C ASN A 119 -6.21 9.25 4.06
N GLU A 120 -7.39 9.36 3.43
CA GLU A 120 -8.67 8.99 4.06
C GLU A 120 -8.68 7.54 4.57
N THR A 121 -8.05 6.62 3.83
CA THR A 121 -7.91 5.23 4.27
C THR A 121 -7.03 5.12 5.50
N TYR A 122 -5.90 5.83 5.51
CA TYR A 122 -4.96 5.82 6.62
C TYR A 122 -5.59 6.42 7.89
N GLU A 123 -6.31 7.52 7.77
CA GLU A 123 -7.04 8.16 8.87
C GLU A 123 -8.12 7.26 9.48
N GLN A 124 -8.68 6.34 8.68
CA GLN A 124 -9.63 5.32 9.12
C GLN A 124 -8.96 4.03 9.64
N GLY A 125 -7.63 4.03 9.85
CA GLY A 125 -6.88 2.92 10.43
C GLY A 125 -6.58 1.78 9.45
N ALA A 126 -6.58 2.06 8.15
CA ALA A 126 -6.36 1.06 7.12
C ALA A 126 -5.35 1.52 6.04
N LEU A 127 -4.95 0.62 5.18
CA LEU A 127 -4.00 0.87 4.09
C LEU A 127 -4.53 0.34 2.76
N LEU A 128 -4.34 1.13 1.70
CA LEU A 128 -4.57 0.71 0.31
C LEU A 128 -3.28 0.24 -0.34
N SER A 129 -3.41 -0.80 -1.17
CA SER A 129 -2.37 -1.14 -2.13
C SER A 129 -2.60 -0.42 -3.46
N MET A 130 -1.56 -0.33 -4.29
CA MET A 130 -1.71 0.20 -5.65
C MET A 130 -2.68 -0.64 -6.50
N ARG A 131 -2.85 -1.92 -6.17
CA ARG A 131 -3.82 -2.81 -6.83
C ARG A 131 -5.24 -2.43 -6.50
N ASP A 132 -5.53 -2.09 -5.25
CA ASP A 132 -6.86 -1.64 -4.83
C ASP A 132 -7.28 -0.42 -5.63
N ILE A 133 -6.39 0.58 -5.69
CA ILE A 133 -6.64 1.80 -6.45
C ILE A 133 -6.78 1.50 -7.95
N GLY A 134 -5.94 0.59 -8.47
CA GLY A 134 -6.03 0.14 -9.86
C GLY A 134 -7.36 -0.52 -10.20
N LEU A 135 -7.91 -1.32 -9.28
CA LEU A 135 -9.19 -2.02 -9.46
C LEU A 135 -10.36 -1.04 -9.60
N PHE A 136 -10.53 -0.11 -8.65
CA PHE A 136 -11.68 0.79 -8.73
C PHE A 136 -11.48 1.99 -9.68
N SER A 137 -10.25 2.26 -10.11
CA SER A 137 -9.96 3.28 -11.12
C SER A 137 -9.80 2.71 -12.54
N TRP A 138 -9.85 1.40 -12.71
CA TRP A 138 -9.65 0.70 -13.99
C TRP A 138 -8.31 1.05 -14.66
N ARG A 139 -7.26 1.18 -13.85
CA ARG A 139 -5.91 1.53 -14.30
C ARG A 139 -4.89 0.48 -13.88
N ALA A 140 -3.87 0.29 -14.70
CA ALA A 140 -2.75 -0.57 -14.38
C ALA A 140 -1.98 -0.07 -13.14
N ASN A 141 -1.46 -0.99 -12.33
CA ASN A 141 -0.67 -0.67 -11.12
C ASN A 141 0.49 0.29 -11.41
N SER A 142 1.16 0.14 -12.54
CA SER A 142 2.26 1.02 -12.97
C SER A 142 1.81 2.46 -13.15
N ALA A 143 0.61 2.67 -13.69
CA ALA A 143 0.01 4.00 -13.84
C ALA A 143 -0.29 4.62 -12.47
N ILE A 144 -0.90 3.85 -11.56
CA ILE A 144 -1.21 4.32 -10.20
C ILE A 144 0.09 4.66 -9.44
N CYS A 145 1.12 3.83 -9.54
CA CYS A 145 2.44 4.13 -8.96
C CYS A 145 3.02 5.45 -9.49
N ARG A 146 2.86 5.72 -10.80
CA ARG A 146 3.32 6.97 -11.42
C ARG A 146 2.52 8.18 -10.89
N TYR A 147 1.19 8.07 -10.81
CA TYR A 147 0.34 9.16 -10.30
C TYR A 147 0.65 9.50 -8.85
N ARG A 148 0.81 8.49 -8.01
CA ARG A 148 1.27 8.67 -6.63
C ARG A 148 2.61 9.40 -6.56
N LYS A 149 3.62 8.93 -7.32
CA LYS A 149 4.96 9.54 -7.35
C LYS A 149 4.94 10.99 -7.84
N ASN A 150 4.09 11.30 -8.82
CA ASN A 150 3.92 12.68 -9.29
C ASN A 150 3.42 13.59 -8.17
N TYR A 151 2.41 13.13 -7.42
CA TYR A 151 1.91 13.86 -6.26
C TYR A 151 2.98 14.01 -5.18
N GLU A 152 3.63 12.92 -4.78
CA GLU A 152 4.68 12.90 -3.75
C GLU A 152 5.83 13.86 -4.11
N LYS A 153 6.25 13.88 -5.38
CA LYS A 153 7.29 14.79 -5.86
C LYS A 153 6.83 16.25 -5.85
N LYS A 154 5.61 16.53 -6.31
CA LYS A 154 5.06 17.89 -6.40
C LYS A 154 4.87 18.53 -5.03
N TYR A 155 4.41 17.75 -4.04
CA TYR A 155 4.07 18.24 -2.70
C TYR A 155 5.11 17.87 -1.64
N ASN A 156 6.22 17.26 -2.03
CA ASN A 156 7.28 16.76 -1.13
C ASN A 156 6.72 15.91 0.03
N ALA A 157 5.76 15.06 -0.28
CA ALA A 157 5.03 14.22 0.66
C ALA A 157 5.32 12.73 0.44
N THR A 158 5.05 11.88 1.43
CA THR A 158 5.08 10.42 1.30
C THR A 158 3.73 9.88 1.69
N LEU A 159 3.06 9.20 0.76
CA LEU A 159 1.71 8.69 0.98
C LEU A 159 1.73 7.33 1.69
N PRO A 160 0.87 7.12 2.71
CA PRO A 160 0.80 5.90 3.51
C PRO A 160 0.08 4.78 2.75
N THR A 161 0.84 3.87 2.15
CA THR A 161 0.32 2.71 1.43
C THR A 161 0.87 1.42 2.04
N THR A 162 0.32 0.26 1.66
CA THR A 162 0.89 -1.03 2.08
C THR A 162 2.35 -1.18 1.69
N GLY A 163 2.77 -0.58 0.57
CA GLY A 163 4.15 -0.59 0.11
C GLY A 163 5.06 0.35 0.88
N SER A 164 4.54 1.48 1.39
CA SER A 164 5.34 2.46 2.14
C SER A 164 5.40 2.17 3.64
N ILE A 165 4.33 1.60 4.22
CA ILE A 165 4.24 1.34 5.67
C ILE A 165 4.67 -0.10 6.02
N GLN A 166 4.25 -1.09 5.22
CA GLN A 166 4.41 -2.51 5.55
C GLN A 166 5.49 -3.23 4.72
N ASP A 167 6.29 -2.49 3.97
CA ASP A 167 7.39 -3.03 3.15
C ASP A 167 6.93 -4.01 2.04
N MET A 168 5.72 -3.80 1.52
CA MET A 168 5.09 -4.68 0.53
C MET A 168 5.20 -4.11 -0.88
N GLY A 169 5.77 -4.90 -1.77
CA GLY A 169 5.84 -4.60 -3.20
C GLY A 169 7.19 -4.16 -3.71
N THR A 170 7.30 -4.06 -5.04
CA THR A 170 8.53 -3.73 -5.76
C THR A 170 8.77 -2.23 -5.97
N CYS A 171 7.80 -1.40 -5.59
CA CYS A 171 7.86 0.04 -5.80
C CYS A 171 8.60 0.73 -4.66
N ILE A 172 9.84 1.08 -4.89
CA ILE A 172 10.73 1.92 -4.06
C ILE A 172 10.76 1.47 -2.59
N SER A 173 11.91 1.06 -2.17
CA SER A 173 12.15 0.80 -0.76
C SER A 173 11.94 2.10 0.02
N HIS A 174 10.88 2.18 0.86
CA HIS A 174 10.71 3.30 1.80
C HIS A 174 11.93 3.44 2.70
N LYS A 175 12.68 2.35 2.94
CA LYS A 175 13.96 2.34 3.64
C LYS A 175 14.96 3.29 2.99
N LYS A 176 15.02 3.30 1.63
CA LYS A 176 15.86 4.25 0.89
C LYS A 176 15.43 5.68 1.16
N ILE A 177 14.14 5.98 1.04
CA ILE A 177 13.59 7.34 1.24
C ILE A 177 13.87 7.85 2.66
N ILE A 178 13.62 7.00 3.67
CA ILE A 178 13.85 7.33 5.08
C ILE A 178 15.34 7.61 5.29
N THR A 179 16.19 6.72 4.79
CA THR A 179 17.66 6.87 4.93
C THR A 179 18.17 8.13 4.21
N GLU A 180 17.71 8.42 2.99
CA GLU A 180 18.06 9.64 2.27
C GLU A 180 17.64 10.90 3.04
N LYS A 181 16.44 10.93 3.60
CA LYS A 181 15.95 12.07 4.40
C LYS A 181 16.84 12.35 5.62
N VAL A 182 17.28 11.29 6.31
CA VAL A 182 18.14 11.45 7.49
C VAL A 182 19.59 11.73 7.09
N ILE A 183 20.13 10.95 6.18
CA ILE A 183 21.58 10.96 5.90
C ILE A 183 21.98 12.11 4.94
N ILE A 184 21.23 12.28 3.84
CA ILE A 184 21.53 13.31 2.85
C ILE A 184 20.92 14.64 3.25
N ASN A 185 19.62 14.64 3.58
CA ASN A 185 18.92 15.89 3.90
C ASN A 185 19.13 16.33 5.35
N LYS A 186 19.91 15.57 6.14
CA LYS A 186 20.26 15.85 7.56
C LYS A 186 19.05 16.18 8.42
N LYS A 187 17.88 15.55 8.12
CA LYS A 187 16.67 15.73 8.90
C LYS A 187 16.74 14.91 10.19
N ASP A 188 16.13 15.43 11.23
CA ASP A 188 15.96 14.73 12.51
C ASP A 188 15.14 13.43 12.31
N PRO A 189 15.61 12.27 12.83
CA PRO A 189 14.90 11.00 12.71
C PRO A 189 13.45 11.03 13.20
N LEU A 190 13.14 11.82 14.25
CA LEU A 190 11.79 11.98 14.77
C LEU A 190 10.89 12.69 13.74
N LYS A 191 11.39 13.76 13.10
CA LYS A 191 10.66 14.44 12.03
C LYS A 191 10.45 13.51 10.83
N VAL A 192 11.46 12.73 10.47
CA VAL A 192 11.36 11.75 9.38
C VAL A 192 10.33 10.67 9.70
N SER A 193 10.26 10.19 10.95
CA SER A 193 9.25 9.22 11.37
C SER A 193 7.83 9.77 11.15
N GLN A 194 7.58 11.01 11.51
CA GLN A 194 6.30 11.69 11.30
C GLN A 194 5.99 11.92 9.82
N GLU A 195 6.96 12.42 9.03
CA GLU A 195 6.79 12.67 7.59
C GLU A 195 6.54 11.40 6.78
N THR A 196 7.01 10.25 7.25
CA THR A 196 6.92 8.98 6.53
C THR A 196 5.92 8.02 7.14
N ASN A 197 5.21 8.43 8.19
CA ASN A 197 4.24 7.61 8.94
C ASN A 197 4.86 6.29 9.47
N HIS A 198 6.12 6.33 9.90
CA HIS A 198 6.81 5.20 10.51
C HIS A 198 7.02 5.44 12.01
N SER A 199 7.13 4.35 12.78
CA SER A 199 7.58 4.46 14.16
C SER A 199 9.06 4.88 14.21
N ILE A 200 9.46 5.61 15.25
CA ILE A 200 10.87 5.97 15.47
C ILE A 200 11.76 4.72 15.51
N HIS A 201 11.29 3.62 16.11
CA HIS A 201 12.00 2.34 16.14
C HIS A 201 12.23 1.74 14.74
N ALA A 202 11.29 1.95 13.81
CA ALA A 202 11.47 1.51 12.43
C ALA A 202 12.55 2.35 11.72
N VAL A 203 12.53 3.66 11.91
CA VAL A 203 13.55 4.57 11.38
C VAL A 203 14.94 4.19 11.92
N ASP A 204 15.08 3.99 13.22
CA ASP A 204 16.34 3.59 13.85
C ASP A 204 16.87 2.25 13.31
N ARG A 205 15.98 1.29 13.10
CA ARG A 205 16.35 -0.02 12.51
C ARG A 205 16.89 0.16 11.09
N TYR A 206 16.27 1.01 10.27
CA TYR A 206 16.72 1.25 8.90
C TYR A 206 18.04 2.01 8.85
N LEU A 207 18.27 2.92 9.78
CA LEU A 207 19.56 3.60 9.93
C LEU A 207 20.65 2.63 10.39
N LYS A 208 20.36 1.75 11.34
CA LYS A 208 21.31 0.68 11.75
C LYS A 208 21.68 -0.22 10.57
N ASP A 209 20.70 -0.62 9.76
CA ASP A 209 20.95 -1.42 8.55
C ASP A 209 21.83 -0.64 7.55
N PHE A 210 21.59 0.65 7.37
CA PHE A 210 22.41 1.50 6.51
C PHE A 210 23.86 1.61 7.02
N TYR A 211 24.07 1.87 8.30
CA TYR A 211 25.43 1.96 8.88
C TYR A 211 26.20 0.64 8.77
N ARG A 212 25.52 -0.49 8.92
CA ARG A 212 26.12 -1.82 8.69
C ARG A 212 26.60 -1.96 7.23
N VAL A 213 25.77 -1.53 6.28
CA VAL A 213 26.13 -1.52 4.85
C VAL A 213 27.26 -0.54 4.57
N GLN A 214 27.26 0.64 5.19
CA GLN A 214 28.33 1.64 5.06
C GLN A 214 29.67 1.09 5.56
N TYR A 215 29.68 0.38 6.69
CA TYR A 215 30.89 -0.28 7.20
C TYR A 215 31.47 -1.26 6.17
N CYS A 216 30.62 -2.15 5.62
CA CYS A 216 31.04 -3.07 4.57
C CYS A 216 31.46 -2.37 3.27
N PHE A 217 30.84 -1.26 2.92
CA PHE A 217 31.17 -0.49 1.72
C PHE A 217 32.58 0.16 1.81
N ASN A 218 32.98 0.61 2.98
CA ASN A 218 34.30 1.21 3.21
C ASN A 218 35.41 0.16 3.13
N ASP A 219 35.13 -1.08 3.53
CA ASP A 219 36.08 -2.20 3.48
C ASP A 219 36.12 -2.85 2.09
N ASN A 220 34.94 -3.25 1.60
CA ASN A 220 34.81 -3.94 0.31
C ASN A 220 33.50 -3.55 -0.40
N LYS A 221 33.63 -2.86 -1.54
CA LYS A 221 32.48 -2.40 -2.36
C LYS A 221 31.75 -3.54 -3.11
N ASN A 222 31.77 -4.74 -2.58
CA ASN A 222 31.15 -5.92 -3.18
C ASN A 222 29.76 -6.16 -2.60
N VAL A 223 28.73 -6.11 -3.48
CA VAL A 223 27.32 -6.30 -3.11
C VAL A 223 27.05 -7.70 -2.57
N GLU A 224 27.71 -8.74 -3.11
CA GLU A 224 27.50 -10.11 -2.66
C GLU A 224 28.09 -10.34 -1.28
N PHE A 225 29.29 -9.88 -1.04
CA PHE A 225 29.92 -9.90 0.26
C PHE A 225 29.05 -9.19 1.30
N THR A 226 28.65 -7.95 1.00
CA THR A 226 27.80 -7.16 1.90
C THR A 226 26.45 -7.84 2.15
N SER A 227 25.85 -8.49 1.15
CA SER A 227 24.60 -9.24 1.33
C SER A 227 24.74 -10.41 2.31
N ARG A 228 25.82 -11.16 2.19
CA ARG A 228 26.13 -12.28 3.11
C ARG A 228 26.44 -11.78 4.53
N ALA A 229 27.22 -10.71 4.65
CA ALA A 229 27.62 -10.15 5.95
C ALA A 229 26.47 -9.49 6.71
N THR A 230 25.54 -8.82 6.00
CA THR A 230 24.45 -8.06 6.63
C THR A 230 23.10 -8.79 6.65
N GLY A 231 22.93 -9.82 5.82
CA GLY A 231 21.65 -10.52 5.63
C GLY A 231 20.61 -9.71 4.81
N LEU A 232 21.00 -8.58 4.24
CA LEU A 232 20.11 -7.70 3.46
C LEU A 232 20.07 -8.12 1.99
N SER A 233 18.94 -7.80 1.33
CA SER A 233 18.80 -8.09 -0.10
C SER A 233 19.76 -7.27 -0.96
N LYS A 234 20.29 -7.86 -2.03
CA LYS A 234 21.18 -7.18 -2.99
C LYS A 234 20.58 -5.88 -3.54
N ASN A 235 19.26 -5.85 -3.74
CA ASN A 235 18.57 -4.66 -4.23
C ASN A 235 18.64 -3.49 -3.22
N LEU A 236 18.40 -3.77 -1.93
CA LEU A 236 18.50 -2.76 -0.88
C LEU A 236 19.94 -2.26 -0.71
N ILE A 237 20.92 -3.17 -0.78
CA ILE A 237 22.34 -2.81 -0.71
C ILE A 237 22.74 -1.90 -1.85
N ASN A 238 22.31 -2.20 -3.08
CA ASN A 238 22.54 -1.32 -4.23
C ASN A 238 21.96 0.09 -4.02
N GLN A 239 20.78 0.17 -3.41
CA GLN A 239 20.18 1.46 -3.07
C GLN A 239 21.01 2.23 -2.04
N TYR A 240 21.49 1.55 -1.01
CA TYR A 240 22.35 2.16 0.02
C TYR A 240 23.72 2.53 -0.54
N PHE A 241 24.31 1.72 -1.42
CA PHE A 241 25.55 2.07 -2.13
C PHE A 241 25.40 3.33 -2.99
N ASN A 242 24.24 3.52 -3.62
CA ASN A 242 23.96 4.74 -4.37
C ASN A 242 23.88 5.98 -3.45
N ILE A 243 23.30 5.83 -2.25
CA ILE A 243 23.29 6.92 -1.24
C ILE A 243 24.71 7.26 -0.82
N LEU A 244 25.55 6.26 -0.52
CA LEU A 244 26.95 6.46 -0.11
C LEU A 244 27.81 7.11 -1.21
N LYS A 245 27.62 6.72 -2.47
CA LYS A 245 28.28 7.35 -3.60
C LYS A 245 27.91 8.82 -3.76
N ASN A 246 26.63 9.16 -3.56
CA ASN A 246 26.16 10.53 -3.64
C ASN A 246 26.68 11.41 -2.49
N GLN A 247 26.90 10.85 -1.30
CA GLN A 247 27.50 11.56 -0.17
C GLN A 247 28.96 11.94 -0.43
N ASN A 248 29.72 11.07 -1.14
CA ASN A 248 31.15 11.30 -1.42
C ASN A 248 31.37 12.29 -2.58
N ASN A 249 30.30 12.66 -3.30
CA ASN A 249 30.37 13.63 -4.43
C ASN A 249 29.83 15.02 -4.03
N THR A 250 29.43 15.22 -2.78
CA THR A 250 28.98 16.50 -2.21
C THR A 250 29.96 16.98 -1.16
#